data_ce365ccbccc4d7f187f267c805895733
#
_entry.id   ce365ccbccc4d7f187f267c805895733
#
_cell.length_a   1.000
_cell.length_b   1.000
_cell.length_c   1.000
_cell.angle_alpha   90.00
_cell.angle_beta   90.00
_cell.angle_gamma   90.00
#
_symmetry.space_group_name_H-M   'P 1'
#
loop_
_entity.id
_entity.type
_entity.pdbx_description
1 polymer ?
#
loop_
_entity_poly.entity_id
_entity_poly.type
_entity_poly.pdbx_seq_one_letter_code
_entity_poly.pdbx_strand_id
1 'polypeptide(L)'
;MWYDEQPIIQPIPIDTLLNDIMAVESNFDSMAYNAKENAAGVLQIRPIMVREVNRLLGEDKYTLKDRWNKAKSIEMFNVIRSHTKNATDERIARNWNGGWNGYKKQNTLKYWQKVKKYTQSNIKNK
;
A
#
# COMPACT_ATOMS: atom_id res chain seq x y z
N MET A 1 -8.16 20.25 37.73
CA MET A 1 -8.80 21.22 36.86
C MET A 1 -9.10 20.62 35.53
N TRP A 2 -10.34 20.55 35.25
CA TRP A 2 -10.81 19.81 34.10
C TRP A 2 -10.42 20.42 32.76
N TYR A 3 -10.02 21.65 32.70
CA TYR A 3 -9.50 22.25 31.47
C TYR A 3 -8.02 21.93 31.23
N ASP A 4 -7.33 21.40 32.22
CA ASP A 4 -5.93 20.98 32.07
C ASP A 4 -5.83 19.55 31.56
N GLU A 5 -6.96 18.87 31.47
CA GLU A 5 -7.04 17.48 31.09
C GLU A 5 -7.35 17.30 29.60
N GLN A 6 -7.04 18.31 28.79
CA GLN A 6 -7.19 18.20 27.36
C GLN A 6 -6.29 17.09 26.83
N PRO A 7 -6.83 16.11 26.11
CA PRO A 7 -5.99 15.06 25.55
C PRO A 7 -4.95 15.67 24.60
N ILE A 8 -3.70 15.28 24.76
CA ILE A 8 -2.66 15.65 23.81
C ILE A 8 -2.96 14.89 22.53
N ILE A 9 -3.41 15.61 21.51
CA ILE A 9 -3.65 14.99 20.20
C ILE A 9 -2.30 14.89 19.51
N GLN A 10 -1.73 13.69 19.53
CA GLN A 10 -0.55 13.39 18.75
C GLN A 10 -0.95 13.33 17.28
N PRO A 11 -0.22 13.99 16.38
CA PRO A 11 -0.48 13.79 14.95
C PRO A 11 -0.26 12.31 14.61
N ILE A 12 -1.18 11.75 13.82
CA ILE A 12 -1.03 10.39 13.33
C ILE A 12 0.25 10.35 12.48
N PRO A 13 1.21 9.48 12.78
CA PRO A 13 2.43 9.38 11.98
C PRO A 13 2.10 9.11 10.52
N ILE A 14 2.76 9.82 9.62
CA ILE A 14 2.62 9.57 8.17
C ILE A 14 3.18 8.19 7.88
N ASP A 15 2.39 7.36 7.20
CA ASP A 15 2.86 6.08 6.71
C ASP A 15 3.68 6.31 5.44
N THR A 16 4.97 6.51 5.64
CA THR A 16 5.89 6.89 4.56
C THR A 16 5.94 5.83 3.48
N LEU A 17 6.02 4.55 3.85
CA LEU A 17 6.06 3.47 2.87
C LEU A 17 4.79 3.43 2.03
N LEU A 18 3.64 3.51 2.66
CA LEU A 18 2.35 3.51 1.96
C LEU A 18 2.25 4.70 1.00
N ASN A 19 2.63 5.89 1.46
CA ASN A 19 2.62 7.09 0.61
C ASN A 19 3.52 6.92 -0.61
N ASP A 20 4.72 6.40 -0.41
CA ASP A 20 5.67 6.19 -1.51
C ASP A 20 5.16 5.16 -2.52
N ILE A 21 4.51 4.09 -2.03
CA ILE A 21 3.90 3.08 -2.90
C ILE A 21 2.76 3.70 -3.70
N MET A 22 1.87 4.49 -3.08
CA MET A 22 0.79 5.15 -3.81
C MET A 22 1.32 6.12 -4.85
N ALA A 23 2.41 6.82 -4.57
CA ALA A 23 3.05 7.71 -5.53
C ALA A 23 3.57 6.94 -6.74
N VAL A 24 4.26 5.82 -6.51
CA VAL A 24 4.80 4.98 -7.60
C VAL A 24 3.69 4.32 -8.40
N GLU A 25 2.65 3.81 -7.74
CA GLU A 25 1.58 3.06 -8.42
C GLU A 25 0.70 3.94 -9.29
N SER A 26 0.32 5.12 -8.80
CA SER A 26 -0.72 5.91 -9.46
C SER A 26 -0.51 7.41 -9.39
N ASN A 27 0.55 7.89 -8.76
CA ASN A 27 0.70 9.31 -8.44
C ASN A 27 -0.52 9.84 -7.65
N PHE A 28 -1.00 9.04 -6.69
CA PHE A 28 -2.15 9.34 -5.83
C PHE A 28 -3.49 9.47 -6.56
N ASP A 29 -3.61 8.87 -7.75
CA ASP A 29 -4.84 8.95 -8.56
C ASP A 29 -5.75 7.76 -8.28
N SER A 30 -6.85 8.01 -7.56
CA SER A 30 -7.84 6.96 -7.23
C SER A 30 -8.57 6.43 -8.47
N MET A 31 -8.50 7.13 -9.59
CA MET A 31 -9.15 6.74 -10.85
C MET A 31 -8.18 6.11 -11.86
N ALA A 32 -6.91 5.94 -11.48
CA ALA A 32 -5.92 5.33 -12.35
C ALA A 32 -6.30 3.88 -12.68
N TYR A 33 -6.15 3.50 -13.93
CA TYR A 33 -6.46 2.14 -14.37
C TYR A 33 -5.47 1.66 -15.43
N ASN A 34 -4.89 0.49 -15.19
CA ASN A 34 -4.02 -0.20 -16.14
C ASN A 34 -4.79 -1.40 -16.70
N ALA A 35 -5.31 -1.25 -17.93
CA ALA A 35 -6.15 -2.28 -18.55
C ALA A 35 -5.39 -3.58 -18.80
N LYS A 36 -4.10 -3.50 -19.11
CA LYS A 36 -3.27 -4.67 -19.40
C LYS A 36 -3.21 -5.62 -18.22
N GLU A 37 -3.14 -5.07 -17.01
CA GLU A 37 -3.04 -5.87 -15.79
C GLU A 37 -4.33 -5.89 -14.99
N ASN A 38 -5.36 -5.18 -15.43
CA ASN A 38 -6.58 -4.95 -14.67
C ASN A 38 -6.26 -4.44 -13.26
N ALA A 39 -5.32 -3.49 -13.19
CA ALA A 39 -4.90 -2.86 -11.94
C ALA A 39 -5.61 -1.53 -11.79
N ALA A 40 -6.26 -1.31 -10.66
CA ALA A 40 -7.17 -0.18 -10.48
C ALA A 40 -6.91 0.59 -9.18
N GLY A 41 -7.09 1.90 -9.25
CA GLY A 41 -7.12 2.78 -8.11
C GLY A 41 -5.75 3.23 -7.63
N VAL A 42 -5.75 3.87 -6.47
CA VAL A 42 -4.57 4.53 -5.91
C VAL A 42 -3.40 3.56 -5.65
N LEU A 43 -3.70 2.30 -5.40
CA LEU A 43 -2.70 1.25 -5.13
C LEU A 43 -2.58 0.23 -6.26
N GLN A 44 -3.26 0.46 -7.38
CA GLN A 44 -3.20 -0.40 -8.56
C GLN A 44 -3.45 -1.87 -8.21
N ILE A 45 -4.58 -2.11 -7.54
CA ILE A 45 -4.96 -3.43 -7.05
C ILE A 45 -5.54 -4.27 -8.19
N ARG A 46 -5.04 -5.50 -8.34
CA ARG A 46 -5.53 -6.47 -9.31
C ARG A 46 -6.57 -7.40 -8.66
N PRO A 47 -7.44 -8.04 -9.45
CA PRO A 47 -8.45 -8.94 -8.89
C PRO A 47 -7.89 -10.05 -7.98
N ILE A 48 -6.72 -10.60 -8.33
CA ILE A 48 -6.08 -11.63 -7.51
C ILE A 48 -5.76 -11.12 -6.11
N MET A 49 -5.41 -9.84 -5.98
CA MET A 49 -5.09 -9.22 -4.68
C MET A 49 -6.35 -9.07 -3.82
N VAL A 50 -7.48 -8.71 -4.44
CA VAL A 50 -8.77 -8.65 -3.72
C VAL A 50 -9.13 -10.04 -3.17
N ARG A 51 -8.99 -11.07 -4.01
CA ARG A 51 -9.27 -12.45 -3.58
C ARG A 51 -8.35 -12.88 -2.44
N GLU A 52 -7.07 -12.52 -2.52
CA GLU A 52 -6.10 -12.87 -1.48
C GLU A 52 -6.44 -12.20 -0.15
N VAL A 53 -6.80 -10.91 -0.17
CA VAL A 53 -7.21 -10.20 1.04
C VAL A 53 -8.43 -10.90 1.67
N ASN A 54 -9.43 -11.22 0.87
CA ASN A 54 -10.63 -11.91 1.35
C ASN A 54 -10.30 -13.29 1.93
N ARG A 55 -9.38 -14.02 1.28
CA ARG A 55 -8.92 -15.31 1.79
C ARG A 55 -8.26 -15.16 3.16
N LEU A 56 -7.41 -14.17 3.32
CA LEU A 56 -6.72 -13.92 4.60
C LEU A 56 -7.70 -13.54 5.70
N LEU A 57 -8.76 -12.82 5.36
CA LEU A 57 -9.79 -12.42 6.32
C LEU A 57 -10.80 -13.52 6.61
N GLY A 58 -10.89 -14.54 5.76
CA GLY A 58 -11.86 -15.62 5.88
C GLY A 58 -13.29 -15.20 5.53
N GLU A 59 -13.46 -14.11 4.75
CA GLU A 59 -14.77 -13.62 4.35
C GLU A 59 -14.66 -12.79 3.06
N ASP A 60 -15.76 -12.69 2.31
CA ASP A 60 -15.83 -11.89 1.09
C ASP A 60 -16.14 -10.43 1.43
N LYS A 61 -15.21 -9.76 2.08
CA LYS A 61 -15.40 -8.39 2.57
C LYS A 61 -15.27 -7.34 1.48
N TYR A 62 -14.31 -7.52 0.57
CA TYR A 62 -14.02 -6.52 -0.47
C TYR A 62 -14.42 -7.03 -1.84
N THR A 63 -14.82 -6.08 -2.70
CA THR A 63 -15.18 -6.34 -4.10
C THR A 63 -14.22 -5.60 -5.03
N LEU A 64 -14.29 -5.91 -6.33
CA LEU A 64 -13.48 -5.20 -7.32
C LEU A 64 -13.77 -3.70 -7.35
N LYS A 65 -15.01 -3.31 -7.06
CA LYS A 65 -15.41 -1.91 -6.99
C LYS A 65 -14.64 -1.14 -5.91
N ASP A 66 -14.30 -1.80 -4.80
CA ASP A 66 -13.60 -1.17 -3.68
C ASP A 66 -12.21 -0.68 -4.06
N ARG A 67 -11.62 -1.19 -5.16
CA ARG A 67 -10.32 -0.75 -5.65
C ARG A 67 -10.29 0.73 -6.03
N TRP A 68 -11.45 1.30 -6.38
CA TRP A 68 -11.60 2.71 -6.76
C TRP A 68 -11.79 3.62 -5.57
N ASN A 69 -11.88 3.08 -4.37
CA ASN A 69 -12.02 3.83 -3.12
C ASN A 69 -10.68 3.83 -2.38
N LYS A 70 -10.12 5.01 -2.15
CA LYS A 70 -8.80 5.15 -1.53
C LYS A 70 -8.74 4.48 -0.16
N ALA A 71 -9.72 4.74 0.70
CA ALA A 71 -9.74 4.18 2.06
C ALA A 71 -9.80 2.66 2.03
N LYS A 72 -10.63 2.07 1.16
CA LYS A 72 -10.75 0.61 1.01
C LYS A 72 -9.47 0.01 0.46
N SER A 73 -8.84 0.67 -0.50
CA SER A 73 -7.54 0.24 -1.04
C SER A 73 -6.47 0.19 0.03
N ILE A 74 -6.41 1.20 0.89
CA ILE A 74 -5.47 1.24 2.00
C ILE A 74 -5.76 0.12 3.01
N GLU A 75 -7.03 -0.16 3.31
CA GLU A 75 -7.40 -1.28 4.17
C GLU A 75 -6.88 -2.60 3.61
N MET A 76 -7.08 -2.84 2.31
CA MET A 76 -6.60 -4.07 1.66
C MET A 76 -5.07 -4.17 1.71
N PHE A 77 -4.37 -3.08 1.44
CA PHE A 77 -2.92 -3.04 1.56
C PHE A 77 -2.46 -3.42 2.98
N ASN A 78 -3.12 -2.88 4.00
CA ASN A 78 -2.75 -3.15 5.38
C ASN A 78 -3.01 -4.60 5.78
N VAL A 79 -4.00 -5.26 5.22
CA VAL A 79 -4.21 -6.71 5.44
C VAL A 79 -3.02 -7.51 4.91
N ILE A 80 -2.59 -7.24 3.68
CA ILE A 80 -1.43 -7.91 3.08
C ILE A 80 -0.17 -7.62 3.91
N ARG A 81 0.04 -6.36 4.26
CA ARG A 81 1.19 -5.92 5.06
C ARG A 81 1.27 -6.66 6.39
N SER A 82 0.14 -6.78 7.09
CA SER A 82 0.09 -7.43 8.40
C SER A 82 0.37 -8.93 8.34
N HIS A 83 0.22 -9.55 7.18
CA HIS A 83 0.50 -10.97 6.97
C HIS A 83 1.88 -11.21 6.34
N THR A 84 2.66 -10.17 6.12
CA THR A 84 3.99 -10.29 5.52
C THR A 84 5.00 -10.71 6.59
N LYS A 85 5.63 -11.87 6.38
CA LYS A 85 6.68 -12.36 7.29
C LYS A 85 7.95 -11.54 7.11
N ASN A 86 8.66 -11.29 8.21
CA ASN A 86 9.90 -10.50 8.21
C ASN A 86 9.70 -9.16 7.51
N ALA A 87 8.70 -8.42 7.94
CA ALA A 87 8.14 -7.27 7.23
C ALA A 87 9.05 -6.04 7.28
N THR A 88 10.13 -6.06 6.50
CA THR A 88 10.90 -4.86 6.17
C THR A 88 10.14 -4.08 5.09
N ASP A 89 10.43 -2.79 4.97
CA ASP A 89 9.82 -1.97 3.92
C ASP A 89 10.08 -2.56 2.53
N GLU A 90 11.30 -3.04 2.28
CA GLU A 90 11.63 -3.68 1.01
C GLU A 90 10.76 -4.91 0.75
N ARG A 91 10.60 -5.79 1.73
CA ARG A 91 9.82 -7.02 1.55
C ARG A 91 8.35 -6.69 1.33
N ILE A 92 7.79 -5.75 2.09
CA ILE A 92 6.41 -5.31 1.92
C ILE A 92 6.19 -4.78 0.50
N ALA A 93 7.04 -3.87 0.05
CA ALA A 93 6.92 -3.26 -1.28
C ALA A 93 7.07 -4.30 -2.39
N ARG A 94 8.09 -5.16 -2.31
CA ARG A 94 8.34 -6.15 -3.34
C ARG A 94 7.25 -7.21 -3.40
N ASN A 95 6.70 -7.61 -2.26
CA ASN A 95 5.57 -8.54 -2.21
C ASN A 95 4.28 -7.87 -2.70
N TRP A 96 4.10 -6.59 -2.43
CA TRP A 96 2.97 -5.85 -2.99
C TRP A 96 2.98 -5.89 -4.52
N ASN A 97 4.15 -5.68 -5.11
CA ASN A 97 4.32 -5.67 -6.56
C ASN A 97 4.28 -7.07 -7.19
N GLY A 98 4.85 -8.08 -6.53
CA GLY A 98 5.10 -9.39 -7.14
C GLY A 98 4.47 -10.60 -6.48
N GLY A 99 3.60 -10.42 -5.47
CA GLY A 99 2.99 -11.52 -4.72
C GLY A 99 3.85 -11.98 -3.55
N TRP A 100 3.41 -13.04 -2.85
CA TRP A 100 4.08 -13.49 -1.62
C TRP A 100 5.56 -13.86 -1.79
N ASN A 101 5.98 -14.20 -3.02
CA ASN A 101 7.37 -14.47 -3.34
C ASN A 101 8.03 -13.31 -4.09
N GLY A 102 7.38 -12.16 -4.12
CA GLY A 102 7.87 -10.98 -4.82
C GLY A 102 9.27 -10.56 -4.37
N TYR A 103 9.57 -10.68 -3.08
CA TYR A 103 10.86 -10.32 -2.52
C TYR A 103 12.03 -11.12 -3.11
N LYS A 104 11.75 -12.22 -3.81
CA LYS A 104 12.76 -13.05 -4.49
C LYS A 104 12.90 -12.75 -5.98
N LYS A 105 11.99 -11.95 -6.55
CA LYS A 105 11.93 -11.74 -8.00
C LYS A 105 12.79 -10.56 -8.41
N GLN A 106 13.56 -10.74 -9.49
CA GLN A 106 14.44 -9.70 -10.01
C GLN A 106 13.67 -8.43 -10.43
N ASN A 107 12.51 -8.60 -11.06
CA ASN A 107 11.73 -7.46 -11.55
C ASN A 107 11.16 -6.59 -10.42
N THR A 108 10.92 -7.14 -9.23
CA THR A 108 10.43 -6.34 -8.10
C THR A 108 11.51 -5.48 -7.48
N LEU A 109 12.78 -5.79 -7.74
CA LEU A 109 13.89 -4.96 -7.26
C LEU A 109 13.85 -3.57 -7.89
N LYS A 110 13.54 -3.49 -9.20
CA LYS A 110 13.38 -2.21 -9.89
C LYS A 110 12.24 -1.39 -9.29
N TYR A 111 11.13 -2.07 -8.98
CA TYR A 111 10.00 -1.44 -8.31
C TYR A 111 10.42 -0.85 -6.95
N TRP A 112 11.14 -1.64 -6.14
CA TRP A 112 11.63 -1.20 -4.85
C TRP A 112 12.55 0.03 -4.97
N GLN A 113 13.40 0.04 -5.98
CA GLN A 113 14.27 1.18 -6.23
C GLN A 113 13.48 2.46 -6.53
N LYS A 114 12.36 2.34 -7.25
CA LYS A 114 11.47 3.48 -7.49
C LYS A 114 10.83 3.99 -6.20
N VAL A 115 10.37 3.07 -5.35
CA VAL A 115 9.77 3.43 -4.05
C VAL A 115 10.78 4.18 -3.19
N LYS A 116 12.01 3.67 -3.10
CA LYS A 116 13.07 4.31 -2.31
C LYS A 116 13.42 5.71 -2.80
N LYS A 117 13.36 5.94 -4.10
CA LYS A 117 13.63 7.28 -4.66
C LYS A 117 12.67 8.34 -4.13
N TYR A 118 11.41 7.99 -3.95
CA TYR A 118 10.44 8.92 -3.36
C TYR A 118 10.80 9.28 -1.92
N THR A 119 11.15 8.29 -1.11
CA THR A 119 11.58 8.52 0.26
C THR A 119 12.79 9.45 0.32
N GLN A 120 13.81 9.18 -0.51
CA GLN A 120 15.03 9.98 -0.54
C GLN A 120 14.77 11.40 -1.04
N SER A 121 13.93 11.57 -2.07
CA SER A 121 13.55 12.89 -2.58
C SER A 121 12.83 13.72 -1.51
N ASN A 122 11.93 13.11 -0.77
CA ASN A 122 11.20 13.79 0.29
C ASN A 122 12.11 14.22 1.43
N ILE A 123 13.11 13.41 1.77
CA ILE A 123 14.11 13.75 2.77
C ILE A 123 14.98 14.92 2.30
N LYS A 124 15.42 14.90 1.05
CA LYS A 124 16.28 15.96 0.49
C LYS A 124 15.57 17.30 0.37
N ASN A 125 14.27 17.31 0.21
CA ASN A 125 13.48 18.53 0.03
C ASN A 125 13.01 19.12 1.35
N LYS A 126 13.40 18.55 2.46
CA LYS A 126 13.19 19.13 3.78
C LYS A 126 14.42 19.94 4.18
#